data_7c6d7095d768ae2c84281dea72022622
#
_entry.id   7c6d7095d768ae2c84281dea72022622
#
_cell.length_a   1.000
_cell.length_b   1.000
_cell.length_c   1.000
_cell.angle_alpha   90.00
_cell.angle_beta   90.00
_cell.angle_gamma   90.00
#
_symmetry.space_group_name_H-M   'P 1'
#
loop_
_entity.id
_entity.type
_entity.pdbx_description
1 polymer ?
#
loop_
_entity_poly.entity_id
_entity_poly.type
_entity_poly.pdbx_seq_one_letter_code
_entity_poly.pdbx_strand_id
1 'polypeptide(L)'
;MKPGEQSAVFSQIDVYRSLAALTGVALPEGAAPDSRNHLPELLGMGHSDREYVIEQNRQNTLAIRCGEGKYLEPSDRQSYEYRKSVELCNSPRPQLFCISKDPCERHDVAEQYPGIVEELATKLNAVKSGRK
;
A
#
# COMPACT_ATOMS: atom_id res chain seq x y z
N MET A 1 21.71 16.28 7.50
CA MET A 1 20.44 15.65 7.92
C MET A 1 20.80 14.59 8.94
N LYS A 2 20.11 14.51 10.08
CA LYS A 2 20.36 13.44 11.07
C LYS A 2 19.63 12.18 10.60
N PRO A 3 20.23 11.00 10.76
CA PRO A 3 19.51 9.75 10.55
C PRO A 3 18.27 9.69 11.44
N GLY A 4 17.16 9.15 10.93
CA GLY A 4 15.92 9.03 11.67
C GLY A 4 15.01 8.01 11.02
N GLU A 5 13.94 7.64 11.72
CA GLU A 5 12.88 6.78 11.22
C GLU A 5 11.63 7.61 10.92
N GLN A 6 10.91 7.23 9.88
CA GLN A 6 9.66 7.85 9.47
C GLN A 6 8.59 6.78 9.33
N SER A 7 7.46 6.97 10.02
CA SER A 7 6.31 6.05 10.00
C SER A 7 5.22 6.44 9.00
N ALA A 8 5.44 7.51 8.23
CA ALA A 8 4.47 7.94 7.21
C ALA A 8 4.21 6.84 6.19
N VAL A 9 2.95 6.72 5.77
CA VAL A 9 2.58 5.82 4.68
C VAL A 9 3.17 6.38 3.38
N PHE A 10 4.08 5.62 2.77
CA PHE A 10 4.84 6.01 1.59
C PHE A 10 4.81 4.89 0.55
N SER A 11 4.67 5.24 -0.71
CA SER A 11 4.73 4.30 -1.83
C SER A 11 5.89 4.64 -2.76
N GLN A 12 6.44 3.64 -3.43
CA GLN A 12 7.51 3.86 -4.42
C GLN A 12 7.10 4.84 -5.54
N ILE A 13 5.81 4.89 -5.90
CA ILE A 13 5.29 5.85 -6.88
C ILE A 13 5.45 7.30 -6.45
N ASP A 14 5.54 7.57 -5.13
CA ASP A 14 5.67 8.91 -4.57
C ASP A 14 7.07 9.50 -4.73
N VAL A 15 8.06 8.66 -5.02
CA VAL A 15 9.44 9.08 -5.27
C VAL A 15 9.51 10.08 -6.42
N TYR A 16 8.71 9.88 -7.46
CA TYR A 16 8.74 10.74 -8.65
C TYR A 16 8.43 12.22 -8.33
N ARG A 17 7.29 12.49 -7.68
CA ARG A 17 6.92 13.86 -7.28
C ARG A 17 7.82 14.41 -6.18
N SER A 18 8.27 13.57 -5.27
CA SER A 18 9.17 13.98 -4.19
C SER A 18 10.55 14.41 -4.72
N LEU A 19 11.11 13.69 -5.68
CA LEU A 19 12.36 14.07 -6.31
C LEU A 19 12.21 15.30 -7.20
N ALA A 20 11.12 15.45 -7.92
CA ALA A 20 10.83 16.66 -8.68
C ALA A 20 10.78 17.89 -7.76
N ALA A 21 10.10 17.78 -6.62
CA ALA A 21 10.07 18.84 -5.61
C ALA A 21 11.46 19.15 -5.03
N LEU A 22 12.27 18.10 -4.75
CA LEU A 22 13.63 18.26 -4.26
C LEU A 22 14.54 19.03 -5.23
N THR A 23 14.39 18.77 -6.53
CA THR A 23 15.20 19.38 -7.59
C THR A 23 14.61 20.68 -8.15
N GLY A 24 13.41 21.07 -7.72
CA GLY A 24 12.71 22.24 -8.22
C GLY A 24 12.19 22.11 -9.66
N VAL A 25 12.10 20.87 -10.18
CA VAL A 25 11.61 20.61 -11.53
C VAL A 25 10.10 20.60 -11.56
N ALA A 26 9.52 21.45 -12.44
CA ALA A 26 8.08 21.43 -12.71
C ALA A 26 7.72 20.18 -13.53
N LEU A 27 6.70 19.44 -13.05
CA LEU A 27 6.20 18.28 -13.76
C LEU A 27 5.13 18.69 -14.79
N PRO A 28 5.08 18.02 -15.96
CA PRO A 28 4.00 18.21 -16.92
C PRO A 28 2.63 17.93 -16.29
N GLU A 29 1.60 18.61 -16.79
CA GLU A 29 0.23 18.37 -16.39
C GLU A 29 -0.15 16.89 -16.62
N GLY A 30 -0.82 16.25 -15.64
CA GLY A 30 -1.19 14.84 -15.69
C GLY A 30 -0.04 13.84 -15.47
N ALA A 31 1.21 14.31 -15.28
CA ALA A 31 2.33 13.40 -14.98
C ALA A 31 2.16 12.77 -13.59
N ALA A 32 2.29 11.42 -13.55
CA ALA A 32 2.22 10.63 -12.33
C ALA A 32 0.99 10.98 -11.44
N PRO A 33 -0.24 10.72 -11.92
CA PRO A 33 -1.48 11.17 -11.26
C PRO A 33 -1.66 10.57 -9.85
N ASP A 34 -1.10 9.40 -9.59
CA ASP A 34 -1.20 8.70 -8.31
C ASP A 34 -0.01 9.00 -7.36
N SER A 35 1.04 9.67 -7.86
CA SER A 35 2.19 10.07 -7.07
C SER A 35 1.85 11.27 -6.19
N ARG A 36 2.29 11.25 -4.94
CA ARG A 36 2.21 12.39 -4.01
C ARG A 36 3.61 12.91 -3.70
N ASN A 37 3.69 14.19 -3.33
CA ASN A 37 4.95 14.76 -2.87
C ASN A 37 5.12 14.49 -1.37
N HIS A 38 6.02 13.59 -1.03
CA HIS A 38 6.40 13.23 0.34
C HIS A 38 7.79 13.76 0.73
N LEU A 39 8.29 14.78 0.03
CA LEU A 39 9.57 15.38 0.37
C LEU A 39 9.65 15.90 1.82
N PRO A 40 8.61 16.56 2.39
CA PRO A 40 8.64 16.98 3.78
C PRO A 40 8.85 15.81 4.74
N GLU A 41 8.14 14.71 4.55
CA GLU A 41 8.25 13.51 5.38
C GLU A 41 9.62 12.86 5.24
N LEU A 42 10.14 12.76 4.02
CA LEU A 42 11.49 12.22 3.75
C LEU A 42 12.59 13.05 4.39
N LEU A 43 12.35 14.34 4.60
CA LEU A 43 13.26 15.24 5.29
C LEU A 43 12.99 15.31 6.82
N GLY A 44 12.03 14.55 7.33
CA GLY A 44 11.65 14.56 8.75
C GLY A 44 10.86 15.81 9.17
N MET A 45 10.22 16.50 8.24
CA MET A 45 9.54 17.78 8.42
C MET A 45 8.03 17.68 8.15
N GLY A 46 7.35 16.63 8.54
CA GLY A 46 5.92 16.57 8.29
C GLY A 46 5.27 15.23 8.59
N HIS A 47 3.96 15.19 8.37
CA HIS A 47 3.15 13.98 8.46
C HIS A 47 2.50 13.72 7.09
N SER A 48 2.47 12.46 6.66
CA SER A 48 1.80 12.06 5.42
C SER A 48 0.29 12.27 5.53
N ASP A 49 -0.29 12.84 4.49
CA ASP A 49 -1.73 12.92 4.27
C ASP A 49 -2.27 11.71 3.48
N ARG A 50 -1.40 10.76 3.14
CA ARG A 50 -1.79 9.55 2.41
C ARG A 50 -2.57 8.61 3.32
N GLU A 51 -3.86 8.49 3.03
CA GLU A 51 -4.77 7.64 3.80
C GLU A 51 -4.50 6.15 3.55
N TYR A 52 -4.19 5.79 2.30
CA TYR A 52 -3.98 4.39 1.91
C TYR A 52 -2.93 4.25 0.81
N VAL A 53 -2.41 3.03 0.70
CA VAL A 53 -1.57 2.57 -0.43
C VAL A 53 -2.20 1.33 -1.05
N ILE A 54 -2.22 1.28 -2.39
CA ILE A 54 -2.57 0.08 -3.14
C ILE A 54 -1.27 -0.63 -3.51
N GLU A 55 -1.23 -1.90 -3.20
CA GLU A 55 -0.15 -2.81 -3.59
C GLU A 55 -0.69 -3.84 -4.58
N GLN A 56 0.16 -4.28 -5.49
CA GLN A 56 -0.18 -5.29 -6.49
C GLN A 56 0.90 -6.36 -6.50
N ASN A 57 0.50 -7.62 -6.39
CA ASN A 57 1.43 -8.71 -6.55
C ASN A 57 1.67 -9.01 -8.04
N ARG A 58 2.64 -9.90 -8.32
CA ARG A 58 3.01 -10.30 -9.69
C ARG A 58 1.86 -10.86 -10.50
N GLN A 59 0.84 -11.40 -9.88
CA GLN A 59 -0.33 -11.99 -10.53
C GLN A 59 -1.53 -11.05 -10.59
N ASN A 60 -1.33 -9.76 -10.36
CA ASN A 60 -2.34 -8.71 -10.38
C ASN A 60 -3.42 -8.84 -9.27
N THR A 61 -3.14 -9.56 -8.19
CA THR A 61 -3.97 -9.51 -7.00
C THR A 61 -3.64 -8.24 -6.23
N LEU A 62 -4.66 -7.52 -5.82
CA LEU A 62 -4.50 -6.22 -5.16
C LEU A 62 -4.62 -6.35 -3.63
N ALA A 63 -3.89 -5.49 -2.97
CA ALA A 63 -4.03 -5.23 -1.55
C ALA A 63 -4.21 -3.73 -1.30
N ILE A 64 -4.88 -3.39 -0.22
CA ILE A 64 -4.96 -2.03 0.30
C ILE A 64 -4.43 -1.99 1.73
N ARG A 65 -3.47 -1.12 1.97
CA ARG A 65 -2.99 -0.78 3.30
C ARG A 65 -3.58 0.56 3.70
N CYS A 66 -4.29 0.59 4.83
CA CYS A 66 -4.88 1.79 5.41
C CYS A 66 -4.65 1.76 6.93
N GLY A 67 -3.99 2.77 7.47
CA GLY A 67 -3.58 2.78 8.86
C GLY A 67 -2.73 1.56 9.21
N GLU A 68 -3.14 0.81 10.22
CA GLU A 68 -2.46 -0.43 10.65
C GLU A 68 -2.93 -1.67 9.90
N GLY A 69 -4.05 -1.60 9.19
CA GLY A 69 -4.64 -2.73 8.48
C GLY A 69 -4.12 -2.87 7.05
N LYS A 70 -3.82 -4.11 6.65
CA LYS A 70 -3.56 -4.47 5.26
C LYS A 70 -4.52 -5.58 4.86
N TYR A 71 -5.38 -5.27 3.92
CA TYR A 71 -6.36 -6.19 3.34
C TYR A 71 -5.88 -6.68 1.99
N LEU A 72 -6.00 -7.98 1.73
CA LEU A 72 -5.76 -8.60 0.44
C LEU A 72 -7.08 -9.14 -0.12
N GLU A 73 -7.36 -8.83 -1.38
CA GLU A 73 -8.55 -9.36 -2.06
C GLU A 73 -8.43 -10.87 -2.29
N PRO A 74 -9.57 -11.60 -2.32
CA PRO A 74 -9.59 -13.03 -2.66
C PRO A 74 -9.01 -13.28 -4.05
N SER A 75 -8.25 -14.38 -4.18
CA SER A 75 -7.66 -14.78 -5.45
C SER A 75 -7.43 -16.28 -5.48
N ASP A 76 -7.95 -16.96 -6.52
CA ASP A 76 -7.72 -18.40 -6.78
C ASP A 76 -6.39 -18.66 -7.51
N ARG A 77 -5.55 -17.64 -7.63
CA ARG A 77 -4.24 -17.76 -8.30
C ARG A 77 -3.25 -18.48 -7.40
N GLN A 78 -2.14 -18.92 -8.01
CA GLN A 78 -1.08 -19.63 -7.30
C GLN A 78 -0.58 -18.80 -6.10
N SER A 79 -0.52 -19.43 -4.92
CA SER A 79 -0.08 -18.81 -3.67
C SER A 79 1.44 -18.73 -3.52
N TYR A 80 2.18 -19.58 -4.26
CA TYR A 80 3.64 -19.69 -4.12
C TYR A 80 4.34 -19.85 -5.47
N GLU A 81 5.41 -19.08 -5.71
CA GLU A 81 6.26 -19.20 -6.90
C GLU A 81 7.47 -20.08 -6.58
N TYR A 82 7.38 -21.36 -6.93
CA TYR A 82 8.40 -22.35 -6.58
C TYR A 82 9.78 -22.08 -7.20
N ARG A 83 9.83 -21.51 -8.41
CA ARG A 83 11.11 -21.22 -9.08
C ARG A 83 11.93 -20.14 -8.38
N LYS A 84 11.28 -19.25 -7.65
CA LYS A 84 11.89 -18.10 -6.96
C LYS A 84 11.82 -18.20 -5.45
N SER A 85 11.17 -19.26 -4.95
CA SER A 85 10.90 -19.46 -3.51
C SER A 85 10.22 -18.23 -2.87
N VAL A 86 9.22 -17.66 -3.57
CA VAL A 86 8.51 -16.46 -3.13
C VAL A 86 7.04 -16.77 -2.89
N GLU A 87 6.55 -16.40 -1.72
CA GLU A 87 5.13 -16.40 -1.41
C GLU A 87 4.44 -15.23 -2.11
N LEU A 88 3.29 -15.50 -2.73
CA LEU A 88 2.51 -14.52 -3.50
C LEU A 88 1.28 -14.02 -2.75
N CYS A 89 1.03 -14.56 -1.57
CA CYS A 89 -0.07 -14.19 -0.66
C CYS A 89 -1.47 -14.31 -1.32
N ASN A 90 -1.65 -15.19 -2.32
CA ASN A 90 -2.95 -15.44 -2.91
C ASN A 90 -3.73 -16.46 -2.07
N SER A 91 -4.97 -16.17 -1.78
CA SER A 91 -5.90 -17.02 -1.04
C SER A 91 -7.30 -16.90 -1.64
N PRO A 92 -8.09 -17.98 -1.73
CA PRO A 92 -9.48 -17.92 -2.18
C PRO A 92 -10.38 -17.15 -1.20
N ARG A 93 -9.90 -16.86 -0.01
CA ARG A 93 -10.58 -16.05 1.01
C ARG A 93 -9.85 -14.71 1.18
N PRO A 94 -10.59 -13.64 1.57
CA PRO A 94 -9.96 -12.38 1.92
C PRO A 94 -9.00 -12.58 3.10
N GLN A 95 -7.92 -11.80 3.12
CA GLN A 95 -6.94 -11.82 4.21
C GLN A 95 -6.81 -10.42 4.81
N LEU A 96 -6.57 -10.35 6.11
CA LEU A 96 -6.34 -9.11 6.84
C LEU A 96 -5.15 -9.27 7.79
N PHE A 97 -4.22 -8.34 7.73
CA PHE A 97 -3.04 -8.30 8.60
C PHE A 97 -2.96 -6.98 9.36
N CYS A 98 -2.51 -7.04 10.61
CA CYS A 98 -2.23 -5.86 11.42
C CYS A 98 -0.72 -5.57 11.36
N ILE A 99 -0.31 -4.66 10.47
CA ILE A 99 1.11 -4.44 10.14
C ILE A 99 1.92 -3.94 11.34
N SER A 100 1.33 -3.18 12.26
CA SER A 100 2.02 -2.70 13.46
C SER A 100 2.40 -3.83 14.43
N LYS A 101 1.62 -4.91 14.47
CA LYS A 101 1.82 -6.07 15.36
C LYS A 101 2.46 -7.25 14.65
N ASP A 102 2.24 -7.36 13.35
CA ASP A 102 2.70 -8.45 12.49
C ASP A 102 3.26 -7.90 11.18
N PRO A 103 4.43 -7.27 11.19
CA PRO A 103 5.05 -6.69 9.99
C PRO A 103 5.45 -7.74 8.95
N CYS A 104 5.48 -9.01 9.33
CA CYS A 104 5.79 -10.13 8.43
C CYS A 104 4.54 -10.79 7.84
N GLU A 105 3.33 -10.30 8.14
CA GLU A 105 2.06 -10.79 7.60
C GLU A 105 1.86 -12.31 7.77
N ARG A 106 2.16 -12.83 8.98
CA ARG A 106 2.10 -14.27 9.28
C ARG A 106 0.77 -14.71 9.89
N HIS A 107 0.00 -13.78 10.44
CA HIS A 107 -1.23 -14.07 11.18
C HIS A 107 -2.40 -13.36 10.52
N ASP A 108 -3.16 -14.11 9.72
CA ASP A 108 -4.40 -13.63 9.15
C ASP A 108 -5.47 -13.46 10.24
N VAL A 109 -5.99 -12.26 10.38
CA VAL A 109 -7.00 -11.90 11.37
C VAL A 109 -8.35 -11.55 10.74
N ALA A 110 -8.57 -11.87 9.46
CA ALA A 110 -9.79 -11.52 8.73
C ALA A 110 -11.06 -12.04 9.42
N GLU A 111 -11.06 -13.26 9.93
CA GLU A 111 -12.20 -13.86 10.63
C GLU A 111 -12.52 -13.17 11.97
N GLN A 112 -11.51 -12.54 12.59
CA GLN A 112 -11.66 -11.83 13.87
C GLN A 112 -12.23 -10.42 13.69
N TYR A 113 -12.00 -9.80 12.52
CA TYR A 113 -12.36 -8.41 12.22
C TYR A 113 -13.13 -8.24 10.91
N PRO A 114 -14.31 -8.91 10.76
CA PRO A 114 -15.07 -8.89 9.50
C PRO A 114 -15.49 -7.47 9.07
N GLY A 115 -15.77 -6.57 10.03
CA GLY A 115 -16.14 -5.19 9.72
C GLY A 115 -15.00 -4.40 9.07
N ILE A 116 -13.73 -4.62 9.50
CA ILE A 116 -12.56 -3.99 8.87
C ILE A 116 -12.34 -4.57 7.47
N VAL A 117 -12.54 -5.88 7.30
CA VAL A 117 -12.47 -6.55 6.00
C VAL A 117 -13.44 -5.91 5.01
N GLU A 118 -14.71 -5.71 5.41
CA GLU A 118 -15.75 -5.11 4.56
C GLU A 118 -15.42 -3.64 4.21
N GLU A 119 -14.96 -2.86 5.19
CA GLU A 119 -14.56 -1.48 4.97
C GLU A 119 -13.43 -1.37 3.93
N LEU A 120 -12.34 -2.13 4.13
CA LEU A 120 -11.18 -2.07 3.25
C LEU A 120 -11.47 -2.66 1.87
N ALA A 121 -12.29 -3.73 1.78
CA ALA A 121 -12.76 -4.28 0.52
C ALA A 121 -13.58 -3.25 -0.27
N THR A 122 -14.48 -2.52 0.40
CA THR A 122 -15.27 -1.46 -0.22
C THR A 122 -14.38 -0.33 -0.74
N LYS A 123 -13.40 0.10 0.06
CA LYS A 123 -12.42 1.12 -0.32
C LYS A 123 -11.59 0.69 -1.53
N LEU A 124 -11.08 -0.55 -1.53
CA LEU A 124 -10.34 -1.10 -2.66
C LEU A 124 -11.19 -1.15 -3.94
N ASN A 125 -12.44 -1.59 -3.84
CA ASN A 125 -13.36 -1.64 -4.96
C ASN A 125 -13.70 -0.24 -5.52
N ALA A 126 -13.82 0.77 -4.67
CA ALA A 126 -14.00 2.15 -5.10
C ALA A 126 -12.80 2.65 -5.92
N VAL A 127 -11.57 2.36 -5.47
CA VAL A 127 -10.34 2.68 -6.21
C VAL A 127 -10.31 1.95 -7.57
N LYS A 128 -10.61 0.64 -7.59
CA LYS A 128 -10.67 -0.18 -8.84
C LYS A 128 -11.67 0.38 -9.86
N SER A 129 -12.79 0.93 -9.40
CA SER A 129 -13.81 1.53 -10.27
C SER A 129 -13.50 2.96 -10.69
N GLY A 130 -12.35 3.52 -10.32
CA GLY A 130 -11.96 4.90 -10.63
C GLY A 130 -12.74 5.96 -9.83
N ARG A 131 -13.47 5.57 -8.81
CA ARG A 131 -14.12 6.49 -7.88
C ARG A 131 -13.09 6.89 -6.82
N LYS A 132 -12.45 8.02 -7.05
CA LYS A 132 -11.56 8.65 -6.06
C LYS A 132 -12.35 9.53 -5.11
#